data_1b9d97be20ba36314bb9dd011850342d
#
_entry.id   1b9d97be20ba36314bb9dd011850342d
#
_cell.length_a   1.000
_cell.length_b   1.000
_cell.length_c   1.000
_cell.angle_alpha   90.00
_cell.angle_beta   90.00
_cell.angle_gamma   90.00
#
_symmetry.space_group_name_H-M   'P 1'
#
loop_
_entity.id
_entity.type
_entity.pdbx_description
1 polymer ?
#
loop_
_entity_poly.entity_id
_entity_poly.type
_entity_poly.pdbx_seq_one_letter_code
_entity_poly.pdbx_strand_id
1 'polypeptide(L)'
;MAKKIIITGAGGGFGLLTVKTLLSRGHKVAATMRNINGKNKTAAEDLINSGALIIELDVTDEKSVNEGVNQAIEKLGGLDVLINNAGTGSIGMQEFFSTEEFKKLFDVNLFGVQRMNRAVLPFFRQNNSGLIIYISSLLGRIAMPLYGPYQATKWALEALAETYRAELSTFGIENCIVEPGGYHTSFMYNLLKPADESRAGSYGDFMKFPEKMFSQFGEVLKNNPQQDPQRVADSIADLIDVPVGQKPFRTTVDFIGMGDNIRKYNELLEQISTSLFSNFGIGDLLSVKK
;
A
#
# COMPACT_ATOMS: atom_id res chain seq x y z
N MET A 1 -17.78 -8.31 13.85
CA MET A 1 -16.87 -8.78 14.93
C MET A 1 -15.57 -8.00 14.86
N ALA A 2 -14.94 -7.69 16.00
CA ALA A 2 -13.64 -7.03 16.05
C ALA A 2 -12.59 -7.88 15.35
N LYS A 3 -11.85 -7.30 14.40
CA LYS A 3 -10.74 -7.93 13.67
C LYS A 3 -9.42 -7.62 14.37
N LYS A 4 -8.45 -8.52 14.23
CA LYS A 4 -7.07 -8.41 14.68
C LYS A 4 -6.20 -8.08 13.47
N ILE A 5 -5.58 -6.90 13.46
CA ILE A 5 -5.02 -6.28 12.27
C ILE A 5 -3.55 -5.91 12.51
N ILE A 6 -2.68 -6.28 11.57
CA ILE A 6 -1.33 -5.70 11.48
C ILE A 6 -1.33 -4.69 10.33
N ILE A 7 -0.81 -3.49 10.58
CA ILE A 7 -0.57 -2.48 9.53
C ILE A 7 0.88 -2.02 9.57
N THR A 8 1.52 -1.98 8.39
CA THR A 8 2.89 -1.49 8.25
C THR A 8 2.92 0.00 7.92
N GLY A 9 3.97 0.71 8.38
CA GLY A 9 4.16 2.13 8.07
C GLY A 9 3.15 3.05 8.76
N ALA A 10 2.75 2.74 9.99
CA ALA A 10 1.73 3.47 10.75
C ALA A 10 2.19 4.84 11.30
N GLY A 11 3.45 5.24 11.11
CA GLY A 11 4.01 6.47 11.67
C GLY A 11 3.54 7.78 11.01
N GLY A 12 2.68 7.73 9.98
CA GLY A 12 2.17 8.93 9.31
C GLY A 12 1.28 8.61 8.11
N GLY A 13 0.79 9.67 7.47
CA GLY A 13 -0.02 9.58 6.25
C GLY A 13 -1.22 8.64 6.38
N PHE A 14 -1.48 7.83 5.36
CA PHE A 14 -2.59 6.89 5.36
C PHE A 14 -2.52 5.88 6.51
N GLY A 15 -1.31 5.40 6.87
CA GLY A 15 -1.14 4.42 7.93
C GLY A 15 -1.65 4.90 9.29
N LEU A 16 -1.28 6.11 9.68
CA LEU A 16 -1.73 6.71 10.95
C LEU A 16 -3.26 6.91 10.97
N LEU A 17 -3.83 7.45 9.88
CA LEU A 17 -5.26 7.66 9.76
C LEU A 17 -6.02 6.32 9.79
N THR A 18 -5.52 5.32 9.06
CA THR A 18 -6.13 3.97 9.04
C THR A 18 -6.13 3.34 10.42
N VAL A 19 -5.04 3.44 11.19
CA VAL A 19 -5.01 2.91 12.57
C VAL A 19 -6.11 3.55 13.42
N LYS A 20 -6.21 4.89 13.40
CA LYS A 20 -7.24 5.61 14.18
C LYS A 20 -8.66 5.23 13.76
N THR A 21 -8.92 5.14 12.45
CA THR A 21 -10.23 4.73 11.92
C THR A 21 -10.58 3.30 12.36
N LEU A 22 -9.63 2.36 12.26
CA LEU A 22 -9.86 0.97 12.66
C LEU A 22 -10.12 0.81 14.16
N LEU A 23 -9.38 1.53 14.99
CA LEU A 23 -9.60 1.56 16.45
C LEU A 23 -10.99 2.13 16.80
N SER A 24 -11.41 3.22 16.15
CA SER A 24 -12.75 3.81 16.34
C SER A 24 -13.89 2.88 15.95
N ARG A 25 -13.65 1.94 15.01
CA ARG A 25 -14.59 0.87 14.63
C ARG A 25 -14.51 -0.36 15.55
N GLY A 26 -13.71 -0.32 16.61
CA GLY A 26 -13.61 -1.39 17.61
C GLY A 26 -12.68 -2.55 17.20
N HIS A 27 -11.85 -2.40 16.18
CA HIS A 27 -10.84 -3.40 15.83
C HIS A 27 -9.63 -3.33 16.77
N LYS A 28 -8.86 -4.43 16.84
CA LYS A 28 -7.57 -4.49 17.54
C LYS A 28 -6.44 -4.32 16.52
N VAL A 29 -5.59 -3.32 16.71
CA VAL A 29 -4.58 -2.96 15.72
C VAL A 29 -3.17 -2.99 16.30
N ALA A 30 -2.30 -3.79 15.69
CA ALA A 30 -0.86 -3.70 15.84
C ALA A 30 -0.32 -2.76 14.75
N ALA A 31 0.02 -1.54 15.16
CA ALA A 31 0.56 -0.50 14.33
C ALA A 31 2.09 -0.63 14.29
N THR A 32 2.66 -0.96 13.12
CA THR A 32 4.09 -1.19 13.02
C THR A 32 4.79 -0.03 12.34
N MET A 33 5.94 0.34 12.84
CA MET A 33 6.80 1.39 12.31
C MET A 33 8.24 1.23 12.80
N ARG A 34 9.17 1.84 12.11
CA ARG A 34 10.58 1.90 12.50
C ARG A 34 10.81 2.99 13.53
N ASN A 35 11.88 2.87 14.30
CA ASN A 35 12.44 3.99 15.08
C ASN A 35 11.43 4.64 16.04
N ILE A 36 10.73 3.80 16.79
CA ILE A 36 9.65 4.19 17.71
C ILE A 36 10.13 5.08 18.86
N ASN A 37 11.40 5.02 19.23
CA ASN A 37 12.02 5.85 20.25
C ASN A 37 12.72 7.10 19.68
N GLY A 38 12.71 7.29 18.35
CA GLY A 38 13.34 8.39 17.62
C GLY A 38 12.37 9.14 16.74
N LYS A 39 12.55 9.05 15.39
CA LYS A 39 11.77 9.82 14.41
C LYS A 39 10.25 9.63 14.55
N ASN A 40 9.80 8.46 14.92
CA ASN A 40 8.37 8.13 15.02
C ASN A 40 7.83 8.15 16.47
N LYS A 41 8.59 8.65 17.45
CA LYS A 41 8.20 8.66 18.87
C LYS A 41 6.83 9.29 19.10
N THR A 42 6.63 10.50 18.60
CA THR A 42 5.36 11.24 18.77
C THR A 42 4.17 10.49 18.16
N ALA A 43 4.35 9.90 16.97
CA ALA A 43 3.29 9.11 16.35
C ALA A 43 3.00 7.81 17.12
N ALA A 44 4.04 7.17 17.65
CA ALA A 44 3.89 5.97 18.49
C ALA A 44 3.11 6.29 19.77
N GLU A 45 3.47 7.36 20.48
CA GLU A 45 2.78 7.82 21.70
C GLU A 45 1.31 8.18 21.43
N ASP A 46 1.04 8.91 20.34
CA ASP A 46 -0.34 9.25 19.93
C ASP A 46 -1.19 8.00 19.65
N LEU A 47 -0.62 7.02 18.95
CA LEU A 47 -1.31 5.77 18.66
C LEU A 47 -1.49 4.87 19.89
N ILE A 48 -0.53 4.84 20.83
CA ILE A 48 -0.68 4.17 22.12
C ILE A 48 -1.85 4.77 22.90
N ASN A 49 -1.91 6.10 22.98
CA ASN A 49 -3.01 6.80 23.64
C ASN A 49 -4.37 6.55 22.97
N SER A 50 -4.37 6.24 21.68
CA SER A 50 -5.56 5.84 20.92
C SER A 50 -5.94 4.35 21.10
N GLY A 51 -5.11 3.55 21.79
CA GLY A 51 -5.36 2.13 22.06
C GLY A 51 -4.71 1.15 21.07
N ALA A 52 -3.80 1.60 20.22
CA ALA A 52 -3.04 0.71 19.34
C ALA A 52 -1.92 -0.03 20.09
N LEU A 53 -1.64 -1.25 19.66
CA LEU A 53 -0.43 -1.96 20.01
C LEU A 53 0.70 -1.49 19.10
N ILE A 54 1.75 -0.90 19.65
CA ILE A 54 2.91 -0.48 18.86
C ILE A 54 3.95 -1.60 18.81
N ILE A 55 4.42 -1.89 17.59
CA ILE A 55 5.49 -2.86 17.30
C ILE A 55 6.55 -2.17 16.46
N GLU A 56 7.81 -2.19 16.92
CA GLU A 56 8.92 -1.76 16.08
C GLU A 56 9.18 -2.81 15.00
N LEU A 57 9.14 -2.37 13.72
CA LEU A 57 9.33 -3.26 12.58
C LEU A 57 9.86 -2.49 11.38
N ASP A 58 10.97 -2.97 10.82
CA ASP A 58 11.50 -2.54 9.52
C ASP A 58 11.19 -3.58 8.45
N VAL A 59 10.40 -3.22 7.45
CA VAL A 59 10.02 -4.12 6.34
C VAL A 59 11.21 -4.51 5.45
N THR A 60 12.34 -3.79 5.56
CA THR A 60 13.56 -4.09 4.79
C THR A 60 14.47 -5.11 5.49
N ASP A 61 14.15 -5.49 6.73
CA ASP A 61 14.90 -6.46 7.54
C ASP A 61 14.03 -7.70 7.82
N GLU A 62 14.45 -8.85 7.30
CA GLU A 62 13.68 -10.11 7.42
C GLU A 62 13.56 -10.58 8.88
N LYS A 63 14.60 -10.36 9.70
CA LYS A 63 14.58 -10.70 11.13
C LYS A 63 13.58 -9.83 11.87
N SER A 64 13.64 -8.51 11.65
CA SER A 64 12.71 -7.53 12.22
C SER A 64 11.26 -7.86 11.86
N VAL A 65 11.00 -8.24 10.59
CA VAL A 65 9.67 -8.66 10.13
C VAL A 65 9.18 -9.89 10.87
N ASN A 66 9.99 -10.97 10.94
CA ASN A 66 9.59 -12.21 11.58
C ASN A 66 9.32 -12.02 13.08
N GLU A 67 10.21 -11.32 13.79
CA GLU A 67 10.05 -11.02 15.22
C GLU A 67 8.83 -10.14 15.47
N GLY A 68 8.64 -9.06 14.68
CA GLY A 68 7.53 -8.13 14.82
C GLY A 68 6.17 -8.78 14.52
N VAL A 69 6.07 -9.62 13.50
CA VAL A 69 4.84 -10.35 13.17
C VAL A 69 4.48 -11.34 14.27
N ASN A 70 5.44 -12.14 14.77
CA ASN A 70 5.21 -13.09 15.86
C ASN A 70 4.73 -12.38 17.13
N GLN A 71 5.39 -11.27 17.50
CA GLN A 71 5.00 -10.45 18.64
C GLN A 71 3.58 -9.86 18.48
N ALA A 72 3.23 -9.42 17.26
CA ALA A 72 1.91 -8.88 16.99
C ALA A 72 0.82 -9.95 17.11
N ILE A 73 1.03 -11.14 16.53
CA ILE A 73 0.09 -12.28 16.61
C ILE A 73 -0.13 -12.70 18.06
N GLU A 74 0.94 -12.83 18.84
CA GLU A 74 0.87 -13.19 20.25
C GLU A 74 0.06 -12.16 21.06
N LYS A 75 0.40 -10.88 20.95
CA LYS A 75 -0.23 -9.81 21.74
C LYS A 75 -1.66 -9.53 21.32
N LEU A 76 -2.02 -9.69 20.04
CA LEU A 76 -3.40 -9.60 19.55
C LEU A 76 -4.20 -10.87 19.87
N GLY A 77 -3.54 -11.96 20.17
CA GLY A 77 -4.17 -13.28 20.35
C GLY A 77 -4.68 -13.86 19.02
N GLY A 78 -3.99 -13.61 17.91
CA GLY A 78 -4.30 -14.06 16.56
C GLY A 78 -4.15 -12.95 15.51
N LEU A 79 -4.50 -13.25 14.26
CA LEU A 79 -4.42 -12.30 13.14
C LEU A 79 -5.54 -12.59 12.12
N ASP A 80 -6.26 -11.55 11.70
CA ASP A 80 -7.30 -11.62 10.68
C ASP A 80 -6.89 -10.86 9.41
N VAL A 81 -6.14 -9.74 9.54
CA VAL A 81 -5.83 -8.83 8.43
C VAL A 81 -4.38 -8.36 8.49
N LEU A 82 -3.70 -8.40 7.35
CA LEU A 82 -2.45 -7.68 7.10
C LEU A 82 -2.72 -6.51 6.16
N ILE A 83 -2.30 -5.30 6.54
CA ILE A 83 -2.32 -4.12 5.66
C ILE A 83 -0.87 -3.73 5.32
N ASN A 84 -0.45 -4.02 4.10
CA ASN A 84 0.82 -3.62 3.53
C ASN A 84 0.73 -2.15 3.08
N ASN A 85 0.96 -1.22 4.02
CA ASN A 85 0.90 0.22 3.78
C ASN A 85 2.28 0.88 3.75
N ALA A 86 3.30 0.30 4.38
CA ALA A 86 4.64 0.86 4.34
C ALA A 86 5.11 1.09 2.91
N GLY A 87 5.59 2.29 2.62
CA GLY A 87 6.05 2.65 1.30
C GLY A 87 6.81 3.97 1.29
N THR A 88 7.62 4.16 0.27
CA THR A 88 8.34 5.39 -0.02
C THR A 88 8.18 5.75 -1.49
N GLY A 89 8.19 7.04 -1.80
CA GLY A 89 8.09 7.54 -3.16
C GLY A 89 9.41 8.10 -3.67
N SER A 90 9.44 8.38 -4.97
CA SER A 90 10.54 9.10 -5.59
C SER A 90 10.02 10.17 -6.53
N ILE A 91 10.84 11.19 -6.76
CA ILE A 91 10.54 12.27 -7.68
C ILE A 91 11.82 12.82 -8.32
N GLY A 92 11.83 12.91 -9.64
CA GLY A 92 12.94 13.43 -10.43
C GLY A 92 12.98 12.78 -11.81
N MET A 93 13.87 13.29 -12.65
CA MET A 93 14.15 12.72 -13.97
C MET A 93 14.63 11.28 -13.82
N GLN A 94 14.03 10.37 -14.57
CA GLN A 94 14.33 8.94 -14.42
C GLN A 94 15.80 8.60 -14.65
N GLU A 95 16.45 9.23 -15.61
CA GLU A 95 17.87 9.00 -15.91
C GLU A 95 18.81 9.40 -14.76
N PHE A 96 18.38 10.29 -13.87
CA PHE A 96 19.19 10.76 -12.75
C PHE A 96 19.22 9.79 -11.57
N PHE A 97 18.26 8.84 -11.52
CA PHE A 97 18.26 7.82 -10.49
C PHE A 97 19.23 6.69 -10.81
N SER A 98 20.12 6.42 -9.88
CA SER A 98 21.01 5.27 -9.93
C SER A 98 20.24 3.95 -9.72
N THR A 99 20.84 2.84 -10.18
CA THR A 99 20.29 1.49 -9.92
C THR A 99 20.15 1.20 -8.41
N GLU A 100 21.06 1.73 -7.59
CA GLU A 100 20.99 1.54 -6.13
C GLU A 100 19.79 2.28 -5.51
N GLU A 101 19.42 3.44 -6.04
CA GLU A 101 18.21 4.14 -5.60
C GLU A 101 16.93 3.41 -6.01
N PHE A 102 16.92 2.81 -7.21
CA PHE A 102 15.85 1.88 -7.61
C PHE A 102 15.74 0.70 -6.62
N LYS A 103 16.84 0.03 -6.31
CA LYS A 103 16.85 -1.09 -5.36
C LYS A 103 16.30 -0.70 -3.99
N LYS A 104 16.64 0.48 -3.46
CA LYS A 104 16.11 1.00 -2.19
C LYS A 104 14.59 1.14 -2.21
N LEU A 105 14.02 1.64 -3.32
CA LEU A 105 12.56 1.77 -3.47
C LEU A 105 11.89 0.40 -3.57
N PHE A 106 12.46 -0.50 -4.37
CA PHE A 106 11.96 -1.87 -4.49
C PHE A 106 12.05 -2.64 -3.16
N ASP A 107 13.10 -2.42 -2.39
CA ASP A 107 13.29 -3.10 -1.11
C ASP A 107 12.18 -2.77 -0.10
N VAL A 108 11.74 -1.52 -0.05
CA VAL A 108 10.61 -1.12 0.79
C VAL A 108 9.27 -1.54 0.17
N ASN A 109 9.02 -1.11 -1.09
CA ASN A 109 7.67 -1.13 -1.68
C ASN A 109 7.25 -2.49 -2.22
N LEU A 110 8.20 -3.38 -2.53
CA LEU A 110 7.93 -4.70 -3.09
C LEU A 110 8.49 -5.83 -2.21
N PHE A 111 9.81 -5.84 -1.95
CA PHE A 111 10.42 -6.92 -1.18
C PHE A 111 10.00 -6.88 0.29
N GLY A 112 9.77 -5.68 0.86
CA GLY A 112 9.18 -5.53 2.20
C GLY A 112 7.79 -6.13 2.29
N VAL A 113 6.94 -5.91 1.27
CA VAL A 113 5.63 -6.55 1.17
C VAL A 113 5.75 -8.08 1.08
N GLN A 114 6.70 -8.57 0.27
CA GLN A 114 6.96 -10.01 0.15
C GLN A 114 7.40 -10.62 1.49
N ARG A 115 8.28 -9.94 2.24
CA ARG A 115 8.69 -10.40 3.59
C ARG A 115 7.49 -10.46 4.54
N MET A 116 6.67 -9.42 4.58
CA MET A 116 5.45 -9.38 5.41
C MET A 116 4.48 -10.50 5.07
N ASN A 117 4.21 -10.72 3.77
CA ASN A 117 3.34 -11.79 3.32
C ASN A 117 3.88 -13.14 3.77
N ARG A 118 5.17 -13.43 3.54
CA ARG A 118 5.81 -14.68 3.95
C ARG A 118 5.70 -14.93 5.46
N ALA A 119 5.82 -13.90 6.26
CA ALA A 119 5.76 -14.02 7.73
C ALA A 119 4.32 -14.32 8.23
N VAL A 120 3.26 -13.76 7.61
CA VAL A 120 1.88 -13.98 8.08
C VAL A 120 1.22 -15.21 7.44
N LEU A 121 1.61 -15.60 6.22
CA LEU A 121 0.95 -16.67 5.46
C LEU A 121 0.92 -18.04 6.17
N PRO A 122 1.93 -18.48 6.91
CA PRO A 122 1.83 -19.73 7.68
C PRO A 122 0.66 -19.72 8.65
N PHE A 123 0.45 -18.59 9.36
CA PHE A 123 -0.67 -18.43 10.30
C PHE A 123 -2.01 -18.42 9.58
N PHE A 124 -2.16 -17.66 8.49
CA PHE A 124 -3.38 -17.60 7.70
C PHE A 124 -3.75 -18.96 7.09
N ARG A 125 -2.78 -19.69 6.53
CA ARG A 125 -3.02 -21.05 5.99
C ARG A 125 -3.45 -22.04 7.06
N GLN A 126 -2.84 -21.99 8.24
CA GLN A 126 -3.22 -22.87 9.36
C GLN A 126 -4.68 -22.63 9.80
N ASN A 127 -5.16 -21.39 9.70
CA ASN A 127 -6.52 -21.01 10.08
C ASN A 127 -7.52 -21.06 8.90
N ASN A 128 -7.06 -21.35 7.68
CA ASN A 128 -7.83 -21.28 6.43
C ASN A 128 -8.64 -19.96 6.32
N SER A 129 -8.05 -18.86 6.73
CA SER A 129 -8.69 -17.54 6.77
C SER A 129 -7.64 -16.45 6.85
N GLY A 130 -7.86 -15.36 6.15
CA GLY A 130 -7.04 -14.15 6.22
C GLY A 130 -7.45 -13.13 5.17
N LEU A 131 -7.02 -11.89 5.38
CA LEU A 131 -7.15 -10.81 4.41
C LEU A 131 -5.82 -10.08 4.31
N ILE A 132 -5.32 -9.93 3.09
CA ILE A 132 -4.14 -9.10 2.79
C ILE A 132 -4.59 -7.91 1.96
N ILE A 133 -4.32 -6.70 2.45
CA ILE A 133 -4.59 -5.45 1.74
C ILE A 133 -3.26 -4.82 1.34
N TYR A 134 -3.15 -4.46 0.06
CA TYR A 134 -1.97 -3.81 -0.52
C TYR A 134 -2.30 -2.35 -0.82
N ILE A 135 -1.54 -1.41 -0.27
CA ILE A 135 -1.69 0.00 -0.64
C ILE A 135 -0.82 0.28 -1.86
N SER A 136 -1.47 0.26 -3.03
CA SER A 136 -0.87 0.58 -4.33
C SER A 136 -0.92 2.09 -4.60
N SER A 137 -1.26 2.49 -5.80
CA SER A 137 -1.44 3.86 -6.27
C SER A 137 -2.12 3.84 -7.64
N LEU A 138 -2.74 4.92 -8.07
CA LEU A 138 -3.08 5.10 -9.48
C LEU A 138 -1.85 4.95 -10.40
N LEU A 139 -0.66 5.30 -9.88
CA LEU A 139 0.61 5.10 -10.59
C LEU A 139 1.07 3.63 -10.65
N GLY A 140 0.32 2.71 -10.11
CA GLY A 140 0.42 1.28 -10.39
C GLY A 140 -0.33 0.86 -11.65
N ARG A 141 -1.09 1.77 -12.29
CA ARG A 141 -1.96 1.54 -13.47
C ARG A 141 -1.65 2.46 -14.64
N ILE A 142 -1.07 3.60 -14.37
CA ILE A 142 -0.65 4.58 -15.38
C ILE A 142 0.76 5.07 -15.06
N ALA A 143 1.48 5.51 -16.09
CA ALA A 143 2.80 6.09 -15.94
C ALA A 143 2.74 7.61 -16.11
N MET A 144 3.44 8.32 -15.24
CA MET A 144 3.63 9.76 -15.31
C MET A 144 5.11 10.12 -15.31
N PRO A 145 5.52 11.19 -16.01
CA PRO A 145 6.89 11.71 -15.91
C PRO A 145 7.29 11.98 -14.45
N LEU A 146 8.57 11.90 -14.15
CA LEU A 146 9.20 12.20 -12.87
C LEU A 146 8.98 11.17 -11.74
N TYR A 147 8.06 10.23 -11.89
CA TYR A 147 7.78 9.20 -10.88
C TYR A 147 8.32 7.82 -11.25
N GLY A 148 9.24 7.72 -12.24
CA GLY A 148 9.67 6.45 -12.83
C GLY A 148 9.97 5.33 -11.85
N PRO A 149 10.93 5.49 -10.91
CA PRO A 149 11.26 4.41 -9.97
C PRO A 149 10.08 4.03 -9.06
N TYR A 150 9.32 5.00 -8.56
CA TYR A 150 8.17 4.74 -7.69
C TYR A 150 7.07 3.96 -8.40
N GLN A 151 6.64 4.43 -9.57
CA GLN A 151 5.59 3.74 -10.31
C GLN A 151 6.00 2.33 -10.74
N ALA A 152 7.27 2.10 -11.09
CA ALA A 152 7.76 0.77 -11.37
C ALA A 152 7.56 -0.19 -10.19
N THR A 153 7.78 0.28 -8.93
CA THR A 153 7.49 -0.54 -7.75
C THR A 153 6.00 -0.81 -7.58
N LYS A 154 5.13 0.15 -7.91
CA LYS A 154 3.67 -0.03 -7.77
C LYS A 154 3.09 -0.95 -8.83
N TRP A 155 3.59 -0.90 -10.07
CA TRP A 155 3.26 -1.90 -11.11
C TRP A 155 3.67 -3.31 -10.70
N ALA A 156 4.87 -3.47 -10.13
CA ALA A 156 5.34 -4.76 -9.63
C ALA A 156 4.50 -5.25 -8.43
N LEU A 157 4.07 -4.36 -7.54
CA LEU A 157 3.20 -4.67 -6.41
C LEU A 157 1.82 -5.18 -6.88
N GLU A 158 1.24 -4.56 -7.91
CA GLU A 158 -0.02 -4.99 -8.49
C GLU A 158 0.07 -6.43 -9.03
N ALA A 159 1.13 -6.73 -9.80
CA ALA A 159 1.36 -8.08 -10.32
C ALA A 159 1.57 -9.11 -9.20
N LEU A 160 2.29 -8.74 -8.14
CA LEU A 160 2.47 -9.58 -6.95
C LEU A 160 1.12 -9.90 -6.29
N ALA A 161 0.28 -8.89 -6.09
CA ALA A 161 -1.03 -9.06 -5.46
C ALA A 161 -2.00 -9.90 -6.32
N GLU A 162 -1.99 -9.74 -7.64
CA GLU A 162 -2.76 -10.59 -8.56
C GLU A 162 -2.37 -12.06 -8.46
N THR A 163 -1.07 -12.35 -8.39
CA THR A 163 -0.56 -13.71 -8.23
C THR A 163 -1.02 -14.31 -6.89
N TYR A 164 -0.85 -13.57 -5.78
CA TYR A 164 -1.30 -14.03 -4.47
C TYR A 164 -2.83 -14.22 -4.40
N ARG A 165 -3.63 -13.40 -5.09
CA ARG A 165 -5.08 -13.58 -5.17
C ARG A 165 -5.44 -15.00 -5.64
N ALA A 166 -4.81 -15.45 -6.71
CA ALA A 166 -5.07 -16.77 -7.26
C ALA A 166 -4.50 -17.90 -6.39
N GLU A 167 -3.23 -17.80 -5.99
CA GLU A 167 -2.52 -18.85 -5.24
C GLU A 167 -3.10 -19.10 -3.84
N LEU A 168 -3.69 -18.08 -3.20
CA LEU A 168 -4.17 -18.14 -1.83
C LEU A 168 -5.68 -18.37 -1.71
N SER A 169 -6.42 -18.30 -2.80
CA SER A 169 -7.89 -18.41 -2.81
C SER A 169 -8.40 -19.71 -2.21
N THR A 170 -7.72 -20.83 -2.47
CA THR A 170 -8.09 -22.16 -1.95
C THR A 170 -7.83 -22.33 -0.46
N PHE A 171 -7.08 -21.43 0.15
CA PHE A 171 -6.81 -21.40 1.59
C PHE A 171 -7.73 -20.42 2.35
N GLY A 172 -8.78 -19.91 1.71
CA GLY A 172 -9.66 -18.93 2.34
C GLY A 172 -9.03 -17.58 2.62
N ILE A 173 -7.93 -17.23 1.94
CA ILE A 173 -7.17 -15.98 2.15
C ILE A 173 -7.51 -15.01 1.02
N GLU A 174 -8.17 -13.90 1.36
CA GLU A 174 -8.52 -12.84 0.43
C GLU A 174 -7.34 -11.88 0.21
N ASN A 175 -7.22 -11.37 -1.00
CA ASN A 175 -6.23 -10.36 -1.37
C ASN A 175 -6.95 -9.19 -2.03
N CYS A 176 -6.69 -7.97 -1.57
CA CYS A 176 -7.31 -6.75 -2.08
C CYS A 176 -6.28 -5.65 -2.27
N ILE A 177 -6.47 -4.83 -3.29
CA ILE A 177 -5.62 -3.67 -3.59
C ILE A 177 -6.43 -2.39 -3.37
N VAL A 178 -5.84 -1.43 -2.68
CA VAL A 178 -6.34 -0.05 -2.64
C VAL A 178 -5.42 0.81 -3.48
N GLU A 179 -6.00 1.57 -4.41
CA GLU A 179 -5.31 2.42 -5.40
C GLU A 179 -5.61 3.90 -5.12
N PRO A 180 -4.88 4.55 -4.19
CA PRO A 180 -5.05 5.97 -3.93
C PRO A 180 -4.55 6.83 -5.10
N GLY A 181 -5.23 7.96 -5.33
CA GLY A 181 -4.70 9.07 -6.11
C GLY A 181 -3.60 9.82 -5.36
N GLY A 182 -3.30 11.02 -5.80
CA GLY A 182 -2.39 11.91 -5.09
C GLY A 182 -3.10 12.64 -3.95
N TYR A 183 -2.50 12.61 -2.76
CA TYR A 183 -3.03 13.24 -1.55
C TYR A 183 -1.96 14.07 -0.83
N HIS A 184 -2.40 15.14 -0.18
CA HIS A 184 -1.52 15.94 0.66
C HIS A 184 -1.24 15.22 1.99
N THR A 185 -0.15 14.47 2.06
CA THR A 185 0.30 13.73 3.24
C THR A 185 1.79 13.93 3.47
N SER A 186 2.29 13.48 4.63
CA SER A 186 3.73 13.47 4.93
C SER A 186 4.57 12.68 3.91
N PHE A 187 3.96 11.80 3.11
CA PHE A 187 4.62 11.08 2.02
C PHE A 187 5.25 12.03 1.01
N MET A 188 4.56 13.12 0.64
CA MET A 188 5.03 14.11 -0.34
C MET A 188 6.31 14.85 0.10
N TYR A 189 6.53 14.99 1.40
CA TYR A 189 7.75 15.64 1.93
C TYR A 189 8.93 14.69 2.11
N ASN A 190 8.72 13.38 1.96
CA ASN A 190 9.72 12.34 2.15
C ASN A 190 10.07 11.60 0.84
N LEU A 191 9.79 12.21 -0.32
CA LEU A 191 10.13 11.62 -1.62
C LEU A 191 11.65 11.56 -1.80
N LEU A 192 12.14 10.41 -2.24
CA LEU A 192 13.53 10.24 -2.67
C LEU A 192 13.77 11.09 -3.92
N LYS A 193 14.75 11.95 -3.87
CA LYS A 193 15.27 12.69 -5.02
C LYS A 193 16.53 11.98 -5.55
N PRO A 194 16.81 12.07 -6.85
CA PRO A 194 18.04 11.51 -7.40
C PRO A 194 19.25 12.21 -6.78
N ALA A 195 20.31 11.44 -6.52
CA ALA A 195 21.55 11.97 -5.98
C ALA A 195 22.47 12.58 -7.06
N ASP A 196 22.29 12.19 -8.33
CA ASP A 196 23.14 12.64 -9.46
C ASP A 196 22.29 13.41 -10.48
N GLU A 197 22.42 14.73 -10.46
CA GLU A 197 21.83 15.63 -11.45
C GLU A 197 22.87 16.18 -12.46
N SER A 198 24.03 15.54 -12.57
CA SER A 198 25.12 16.00 -13.47
C SER A 198 24.70 16.09 -14.95
N ARG A 199 23.68 15.31 -15.34
CA ARG A 199 23.11 15.30 -16.69
C ARG A 199 22.03 16.35 -16.94
N ALA A 200 21.63 17.13 -15.93
CA ALA A 200 20.53 18.09 -16.03
C ALA A 200 20.72 19.10 -17.16
N GLY A 201 21.96 19.55 -17.41
CA GLY A 201 22.27 20.50 -18.48
C GLY A 201 21.90 20.00 -19.88
N SER A 202 21.89 18.69 -20.14
CA SER A 202 21.53 18.11 -21.43
C SER A 202 20.02 18.13 -21.71
N TYR A 203 19.19 18.34 -20.69
CA TYR A 203 17.73 18.40 -20.81
C TYR A 203 17.19 19.80 -21.09
N GLY A 204 18.03 20.85 -21.03
CA GLY A 204 17.67 22.22 -21.39
C GLY A 204 16.39 22.71 -20.69
N ASP A 205 15.47 23.27 -21.47
CA ASP A 205 14.22 23.84 -20.95
C ASP A 205 13.28 22.81 -20.32
N PHE A 206 13.45 21.53 -20.59
CA PHE A 206 12.65 20.49 -19.96
C PHE A 206 12.82 20.46 -18.42
N MET A 207 13.97 20.94 -17.92
CA MET A 207 14.21 21.04 -16.47
C MET A 207 13.27 22.03 -15.74
N LYS A 208 12.53 22.86 -16.46
CA LYS A 208 11.48 23.74 -15.90
C LYS A 208 10.12 23.01 -15.72
N PHE A 209 9.97 21.86 -16.38
CA PHE A 209 8.73 21.09 -16.37
C PHE A 209 8.35 20.58 -14.97
N PRO A 210 9.27 20.05 -14.14
CA PRO A 210 8.95 19.56 -12.79
C PRO A 210 8.26 20.63 -11.92
N GLU A 211 8.83 21.83 -11.87
CA GLU A 211 8.26 22.94 -11.07
C GLU A 211 6.84 23.29 -11.52
N LYS A 212 6.62 23.41 -12.82
CA LYS A 212 5.31 23.69 -13.40
C LYS A 212 4.30 22.60 -13.06
N MET A 213 4.69 21.33 -13.19
CA MET A 213 3.83 20.18 -12.87
C MET A 213 3.43 20.16 -11.40
N PHE A 214 4.38 20.41 -10.49
CA PHE A 214 4.10 20.42 -9.05
C PHE A 214 3.23 21.58 -8.62
N SER A 215 3.47 22.76 -9.18
CA SER A 215 2.61 23.92 -8.92
C SER A 215 1.15 23.65 -9.34
N GLN A 216 0.95 23.12 -10.53
CA GLN A 216 -0.37 22.74 -11.03
C GLN A 216 -1.05 21.67 -10.15
N PHE A 217 -0.29 20.63 -9.78
CA PHE A 217 -0.81 19.58 -8.91
C PHE A 217 -1.17 20.11 -7.52
N GLY A 218 -0.34 20.97 -6.94
CA GLY A 218 -0.61 21.64 -5.66
C GLY A 218 -1.92 22.46 -5.69
N GLU A 219 -2.17 23.20 -6.78
CA GLU A 219 -3.42 23.95 -6.97
C GLU A 219 -4.63 23.01 -7.09
N VAL A 220 -4.50 21.89 -7.81
CA VAL A 220 -5.57 20.89 -7.92
C VAL A 220 -5.94 20.34 -6.55
N LEU A 221 -4.96 19.97 -5.74
CA LEU A 221 -5.21 19.46 -4.38
C LEU A 221 -5.83 20.50 -3.46
N LYS A 222 -5.32 21.74 -3.49
CA LYS A 222 -5.82 22.85 -2.68
C LYS A 222 -7.29 23.18 -2.96
N ASN A 223 -7.69 23.09 -4.22
CA ASN A 223 -9.04 23.43 -4.68
C ASN A 223 -10.03 22.25 -4.60
N ASN A 224 -9.60 21.09 -4.14
CA ASN A 224 -10.46 19.92 -4.03
C ASN A 224 -10.49 19.36 -2.59
N PRO A 225 -11.37 19.85 -1.72
CA PRO A 225 -11.48 19.38 -0.34
C PRO A 225 -11.97 17.93 -0.22
N GLN A 226 -12.50 17.33 -1.29
CA GLN A 226 -12.89 15.92 -1.31
C GLN A 226 -11.67 14.98 -1.38
N GLN A 227 -10.52 15.49 -1.85
CA GLN A 227 -9.26 14.74 -1.89
C GLN A 227 -8.61 14.69 -0.50
N ASP A 228 -9.39 14.30 0.50
CA ASP A 228 -8.97 14.16 1.89
C ASP A 228 -8.31 12.79 2.12
N PRO A 229 -7.08 12.71 2.68
CA PRO A 229 -6.43 11.45 3.03
C PRO A 229 -7.28 10.53 3.93
N GLN A 230 -8.19 11.08 4.72
CA GLN A 230 -9.12 10.30 5.54
C GLN A 230 -9.99 9.35 4.70
N ARG A 231 -10.34 9.75 3.47
CA ARG A 231 -11.11 8.91 2.54
C ARG A 231 -10.42 7.58 2.21
N VAL A 232 -9.09 7.58 2.17
CA VAL A 232 -8.32 6.34 1.95
C VAL A 232 -8.43 5.43 3.18
N ALA A 233 -8.28 5.99 4.38
CA ALA A 233 -8.43 5.24 5.64
C ALA A 233 -9.84 4.66 5.78
N ASP A 234 -10.88 5.44 5.46
CA ASP A 234 -12.27 5.01 5.49
C ASP A 234 -12.51 3.87 4.49
N SER A 235 -12.00 4.00 3.25
CA SER A 235 -12.14 2.95 2.22
C SER A 235 -11.45 1.64 2.62
N ILE A 236 -10.30 1.71 3.29
CA ILE A 236 -9.64 0.51 3.83
C ILE A 236 -10.48 -0.14 4.92
N ALA A 237 -11.05 0.66 5.82
CA ALA A 237 -11.89 0.15 6.90
C ALA A 237 -13.21 -0.43 6.36
N ASP A 238 -13.84 0.23 5.38
CA ASP A 238 -15.04 -0.29 4.70
C ASP A 238 -14.75 -1.62 4.01
N LEU A 239 -13.60 -1.76 3.34
CA LEU A 239 -13.19 -2.99 2.68
C LEU A 239 -13.05 -4.17 3.67
N ILE A 240 -12.55 -3.92 4.89
CA ILE A 240 -12.44 -4.92 5.95
C ILE A 240 -13.83 -5.40 6.41
N ASP A 241 -14.82 -4.51 6.45
CA ASP A 241 -16.19 -4.80 6.89
C ASP A 241 -17.01 -5.55 5.82
N VAL A 242 -16.60 -5.54 4.55
CA VAL A 242 -17.26 -6.33 3.49
C VAL A 242 -17.16 -7.83 3.83
N PRO A 243 -18.23 -8.62 3.68
CA PRO A 243 -18.19 -10.06 3.92
C PRO A 243 -17.16 -10.80 3.09
N VAL A 244 -16.66 -11.93 3.62
CA VAL A 244 -15.72 -12.82 2.92
C VAL A 244 -16.31 -13.27 1.58
N GLY A 245 -15.52 -13.22 0.53
CA GLY A 245 -15.91 -13.59 -0.85
C GLY A 245 -16.73 -12.52 -1.59
N GLN A 246 -16.93 -11.33 -1.00
CA GLN A 246 -17.68 -10.23 -1.61
C GLN A 246 -16.82 -8.96 -1.78
N LYS A 247 -15.57 -8.99 -1.33
CA LYS A 247 -14.66 -7.84 -1.43
C LYS A 247 -14.26 -7.59 -2.88
N PRO A 248 -14.29 -6.34 -3.35
CA PRO A 248 -13.69 -5.99 -4.62
C PRO A 248 -12.17 -6.25 -4.55
N PHE A 249 -11.61 -6.81 -5.62
CA PHE A 249 -10.17 -7.03 -5.69
C PHE A 249 -9.40 -5.69 -5.71
N ARG A 250 -9.94 -4.68 -6.40
CA ARG A 250 -9.38 -3.32 -6.45
C ARG A 250 -10.38 -2.27 -5.98
N THR A 251 -9.90 -1.35 -5.18
CA THR A 251 -10.63 -0.17 -4.70
C THR A 251 -9.85 1.09 -5.06
N THR A 252 -10.32 1.81 -6.06
CA THR A 252 -9.73 3.08 -6.50
C THR A 252 -10.27 4.23 -5.65
N VAL A 253 -9.39 4.99 -5.00
CA VAL A 253 -9.75 6.12 -4.14
C VAL A 253 -9.13 7.40 -4.71
N ASP A 254 -9.92 8.15 -5.48
CA ASP A 254 -9.49 9.39 -6.12
C ASP A 254 -10.68 10.29 -6.42
N PHE A 255 -10.53 11.57 -6.14
CA PHE A 255 -11.56 12.60 -6.30
C PHE A 255 -11.09 13.79 -7.15
N ILE A 256 -9.93 13.68 -7.83
CA ILE A 256 -9.40 14.69 -8.75
C ILE A 256 -9.64 14.35 -10.24
N GLY A 257 -10.44 13.30 -10.49
CA GLY A 257 -10.94 12.99 -11.83
C GLY A 257 -10.18 11.93 -12.62
N MET A 258 -9.14 11.32 -12.05
CA MET A 258 -8.41 10.21 -12.70
C MET A 258 -9.01 8.85 -12.36
N GLY A 259 -9.65 8.74 -11.21
CA GLY A 259 -10.15 7.47 -10.65
C GLY A 259 -11.17 6.77 -11.55
N ASP A 260 -12.07 7.50 -12.22
CA ASP A 260 -13.09 6.92 -13.09
C ASP A 260 -12.49 6.15 -14.28
N ASN A 261 -11.44 6.69 -14.88
CA ASN A 261 -10.77 6.03 -15.99
C ASN A 261 -9.98 4.79 -15.52
N ILE A 262 -9.40 4.85 -14.33
CA ILE A 262 -8.70 3.69 -13.73
C ILE A 262 -9.71 2.60 -13.36
N ARG A 263 -10.88 2.93 -12.83
CA ARG A 263 -11.95 1.94 -12.59
C ARG A 263 -12.34 1.20 -13.86
N LYS A 264 -12.58 1.89 -14.97
CA LYS A 264 -12.87 1.28 -16.27
C LYS A 264 -11.74 0.39 -16.78
N TYR A 265 -10.49 0.83 -16.60
CA TYR A 265 -9.32 0.02 -16.93
C TYR A 265 -9.25 -1.26 -16.09
N ASN A 266 -9.48 -1.16 -14.79
CA ASN A 266 -9.50 -2.29 -13.87
C ASN A 266 -10.63 -3.28 -14.19
N GLU A 267 -11.83 -2.79 -14.56
CA GLU A 267 -12.96 -3.61 -15.01
C GLU A 267 -12.61 -4.41 -16.27
N LEU A 268 -11.97 -3.78 -17.26
CA LEU A 268 -11.52 -4.47 -18.46
C LEU A 268 -10.44 -5.51 -18.14
N LEU A 269 -9.48 -5.17 -17.29
CA LEU A 269 -8.43 -6.10 -16.87
C LEU A 269 -9.01 -7.32 -16.14
N GLU A 270 -10.01 -7.12 -15.26
CA GLU A 270 -10.69 -8.22 -14.57
C GLU A 270 -11.41 -9.15 -15.56
N GLN A 271 -12.06 -8.59 -16.60
CA GLN A 271 -12.68 -9.40 -17.67
C GLN A 271 -11.64 -10.23 -18.44
N ILE A 272 -10.50 -9.61 -18.77
CA ILE A 272 -9.39 -10.30 -19.46
C ILE A 272 -8.84 -11.43 -18.58
N SER A 273 -8.58 -11.14 -17.30
CA SER A 273 -8.06 -12.14 -16.34
C SER A 273 -9.05 -13.28 -16.16
N THR A 274 -10.34 -12.98 -15.99
CA THR A 274 -11.39 -13.98 -15.85
C THR A 274 -11.47 -14.88 -17.08
N SER A 275 -11.43 -14.32 -18.29
CA SER A 275 -11.41 -15.06 -19.54
C SER A 275 -10.17 -15.97 -19.65
N LEU A 276 -8.99 -15.42 -19.35
CA LEU A 276 -7.73 -16.17 -19.39
C LEU A 276 -7.76 -17.36 -18.44
N PHE A 277 -8.11 -17.14 -17.17
CA PHE A 277 -8.17 -18.19 -16.15
C PHE A 277 -9.22 -19.26 -16.51
N SER A 278 -10.37 -18.85 -17.05
CA SER A 278 -11.39 -19.78 -17.52
C SER A 278 -10.88 -20.65 -18.67
N ASN A 279 -10.16 -20.08 -19.63
CA ASN A 279 -9.59 -20.81 -20.76
C ASN A 279 -8.55 -21.87 -20.32
N PHE A 280 -7.87 -21.62 -19.21
CA PHE A 280 -6.95 -22.59 -18.59
C PHE A 280 -7.65 -23.57 -17.62
N GLY A 281 -8.97 -23.45 -17.42
CA GLY A 281 -9.72 -24.30 -16.49
C GLY A 281 -9.44 -24.01 -15.00
N ILE A 282 -8.92 -22.83 -14.68
CA ILE A 282 -8.54 -22.38 -13.32
C ILE A 282 -9.33 -21.15 -12.86
N GLY A 283 -10.47 -20.85 -13.47
CA GLY A 283 -11.31 -19.69 -13.13
C GLY A 283 -11.71 -19.61 -11.65
N ASP A 284 -11.86 -20.74 -11.00
CA ASP A 284 -12.17 -20.85 -9.57
C ASP A 284 -11.13 -20.18 -8.65
N LEU A 285 -9.88 -20.02 -9.12
CA LEU A 285 -8.81 -19.41 -8.33
C LEU A 285 -8.97 -17.90 -8.15
N LEU A 286 -9.87 -17.25 -8.90
CA LEU A 286 -10.13 -15.82 -8.75
C LEU A 286 -11.09 -15.49 -7.61
N SER A 287 -11.69 -16.50 -6.98
CA SER A 287 -12.61 -16.35 -5.85
C SER A 287 -12.21 -17.23 -4.68
N VAL A 288 -12.36 -16.70 -3.48
CA VAL A 288 -12.11 -17.47 -2.26
C VAL A 288 -13.24 -18.49 -2.05
N LYS A 289 -12.88 -19.74 -1.87
CA LYS A 289 -13.85 -20.79 -1.49
C LYS A 289 -14.24 -20.62 -0.02
N LYS A 290 -15.54 -20.56 0.25
CA LYS A 290 -16.09 -20.54 1.60
C LYS A 290 -15.95 -21.89 2.27
#